data_37da102287d8bb621a50f1b75d43d2e2
#
_entry.id   37da102287d8bb621a50f1b75d43d2e2
#
_cell.length_a   1.000
_cell.length_b   1.000
_cell.length_c   1.000
_cell.angle_alpha   90.00
_cell.angle_beta   90.00
_cell.angle_gamma   90.00
#
_symmetry.space_group_name_H-M   'P 1'
#
loop_
_entity.id
_entity.type
_entity.pdbx_description
1 polymer ?
#
loop_
_entity_poly.entity_id
_entity_poly.type
_entity_poly.pdbx_seq_one_letter_code
_entity_poly.pdbx_strand_id
1 'polypeptide(L)'
;MHHAYSDTPKDPHSPVGYKSIVPGLFQMMWATKRTYHEIAYYEKAPEPRFDGVFPQSRLLEWMGKSWAMRLVWATGFFAFYYFFATATWQWILLPGHWIMGAMHGAIVNWGGHRYGYRNFDLDDVSRNTLPIDVLTAGELYQNNHHKYPMSPNFAARWFELDTTYQVMRLFNRLGIIRLKGTQKMRYAPKAEAEAA
;
A
#
# COMPACT_ATOMS: atom_id res chain seq x y z
N MET A 1 5.46 1.74 10.73
CA MET A 1 5.36 3.12 11.24
C MET A 1 4.01 3.75 10.91
N HIS A 2 3.53 3.68 9.66
CA HIS A 2 2.26 4.28 9.25
C HIS A 2 1.08 3.88 10.17
N HIS A 3 0.74 2.59 10.31
CA HIS A 3 -0.34 2.15 11.20
C HIS A 3 -0.17 2.50 12.69
N ALA A 4 1.06 2.74 13.13
CA ALA A 4 1.32 3.10 14.53
C ALA A 4 1.19 4.59 14.81
N TYR A 5 1.30 5.41 13.77
CA TYR A 5 1.29 6.86 13.84
C TYR A 5 0.33 7.50 12.84
N SER A 6 -0.62 6.71 12.34
CA SER A 6 -1.52 7.12 11.26
C SER A 6 -2.02 8.54 11.44
N ASP A 7 -1.82 9.36 10.40
CA ASP A 7 -2.24 10.74 10.33
C ASP A 7 -1.68 11.71 11.40
N THR A 8 -0.61 11.31 12.07
CA THR A 8 0.14 12.19 12.99
C THR A 8 1.36 12.82 12.30
N PRO A 9 2.01 13.83 12.90
CA PRO A 9 3.25 14.41 12.37
C PRO A 9 4.43 13.44 12.24
N LYS A 10 4.35 12.27 12.88
CA LYS A 10 5.37 11.20 12.77
C LYS A 10 5.12 10.25 11.59
N ASP A 11 3.97 10.37 10.94
CA ASP A 11 3.61 9.55 9.79
C ASP A 11 4.07 10.21 8.49
N PRO A 12 5.12 9.70 7.82
CA PRO A 12 5.61 10.30 6.58
C PRO A 12 4.69 10.08 5.38
N HIS A 13 3.72 9.17 5.50
CA HIS A 13 2.75 8.85 4.45
C HIS A 13 1.45 9.63 4.56
N SER A 14 1.23 10.35 5.66
CA SER A 14 -0.03 11.05 5.87
C SER A 14 -0.18 12.26 4.93
N PRO A 15 -1.33 12.41 4.26
CA PRO A 15 -1.66 13.63 3.52
C PRO A 15 -2.17 14.75 4.43
N VAL A 16 -2.32 14.50 5.73
CA VAL A 16 -2.79 15.49 6.70
C VAL A 16 -1.77 16.63 6.85
N GLY A 17 -2.26 17.86 6.84
CA GLY A 17 -1.39 19.04 6.90
C GLY A 17 -1.04 19.65 5.55
N TYR A 18 -1.19 18.94 4.43
CA TYR A 18 -1.00 19.50 3.10
C TYR A 18 -2.28 20.10 2.55
N LYS A 19 -2.23 21.39 2.19
CA LYS A 19 -3.44 22.13 1.74
C LYS A 19 -3.80 21.90 0.28
N SER A 20 -2.80 21.76 -0.59
CA SER A 20 -2.99 21.63 -2.03
C SER A 20 -2.60 20.23 -2.53
N ILE A 21 -3.31 19.75 -3.58
CA ILE A 21 -3.14 18.37 -4.07
C ILE A 21 -1.73 18.19 -4.66
N VAL A 22 -1.37 18.94 -5.69
CA VAL A 22 -0.14 18.66 -6.45
C VAL A 22 1.13 18.89 -5.62
N PRO A 23 1.39 20.08 -5.06
CA PRO A 23 2.59 20.24 -4.23
C PRO A 23 2.54 19.40 -2.94
N GLY A 24 1.35 19.18 -2.34
CA GLY A 24 1.22 18.35 -1.14
C GLY A 24 1.55 16.88 -1.40
N LEU A 25 1.11 16.34 -2.53
CA LEU A 25 1.45 14.98 -2.94
C LEU A 25 2.97 14.79 -3.09
N PHE A 26 3.64 15.72 -3.78
CA PHE A 26 5.09 15.68 -3.93
C PHE A 26 5.83 15.82 -2.59
N GLN A 27 5.35 16.69 -1.70
CA GLN A 27 5.93 16.86 -0.37
C GLN A 27 5.77 15.58 0.48
N MET A 28 4.61 14.94 0.45
CA MET A 28 4.39 13.65 1.10
C MET A 28 5.30 12.56 0.52
N MET A 29 5.38 12.46 -0.81
CA MET A 29 6.29 11.50 -1.46
C MET A 29 7.75 11.74 -1.08
N TRP A 30 8.17 12.99 -0.97
CA TRP A 30 9.53 13.35 -0.56
C TRP A 30 9.79 12.98 0.91
N ALA A 31 8.85 13.26 1.82
CA ALA A 31 8.94 12.88 3.22
C ALA A 31 9.03 11.35 3.38
N THR A 32 8.18 10.62 2.66
CA THR A 32 8.20 9.15 2.59
C THR A 32 9.54 8.62 2.11
N LYS A 33 10.04 9.13 0.99
CA LYS A 33 11.34 8.74 0.43
C LYS A 33 12.48 8.99 1.42
N ARG A 34 12.49 10.14 2.07
CA ARG A 34 13.52 10.50 3.05
C ARG A 34 13.51 9.53 4.23
N THR A 35 12.35 9.31 4.85
CA THR A 35 12.22 8.40 5.98
C THR A 35 12.58 6.95 5.59
N TYR A 36 12.14 6.51 4.41
CA TYR A 36 12.52 5.21 3.90
C TYR A 36 14.04 5.08 3.74
N HIS A 37 14.70 6.09 3.18
CA HIS A 37 16.15 6.10 3.01
C HIS A 37 16.87 6.02 4.36
N GLU A 38 16.50 6.86 5.31
CA GLU A 38 17.08 6.90 6.65
C GLU A 38 17.02 5.51 7.32
N ILE A 39 15.89 4.81 7.23
CA ILE A 39 15.72 3.48 7.84
C ILE A 39 16.40 2.37 7.00
N ALA A 40 16.23 2.39 5.69
CA ALA A 40 16.74 1.33 4.81
C ALA A 40 18.27 1.27 4.78
N TYR A 41 18.94 2.40 4.95
CA TYR A 41 20.41 2.48 4.99
C TYR A 41 20.97 2.59 6.40
N TYR A 42 20.15 2.34 7.44
CA TYR A 42 20.54 2.36 8.84
C TYR A 42 21.10 3.70 9.34
N GLU A 43 20.74 4.80 8.68
CA GLU A 43 21.10 6.16 9.14
C GLU A 43 20.34 6.52 10.42
N LYS A 44 19.15 5.92 10.59
CA LYS A 44 18.29 6.06 11.76
C LYS A 44 17.70 4.71 12.15
N ALA A 45 17.95 4.29 13.37
CA ALA A 45 17.32 3.10 13.90
C ALA A 45 15.80 3.33 14.06
N PRO A 46 14.96 2.36 13.66
CA PRO A 46 13.56 2.40 14.02
C PRO A 46 13.38 2.31 15.53
N GLU A 47 12.22 2.72 16.02
CA GLU A 47 11.92 2.57 17.45
C GLU A 47 11.97 1.09 17.86
N PRO A 48 12.46 0.76 19.09
CA PRO A 48 12.63 -0.63 19.52
C PRO A 48 11.37 -1.50 19.40
N ARG A 49 10.17 -0.91 19.47
CA ARG A 49 8.89 -1.62 19.32
C ARG A 49 8.67 -2.18 17.91
N PHE A 50 9.42 -1.72 16.91
CA PHE A 50 9.37 -2.22 15.53
C PHE A 50 10.48 -3.22 15.25
N ASP A 51 11.37 -3.47 16.20
CA ASP A 51 12.46 -4.41 16.03
C ASP A 51 11.94 -5.85 16.11
N GLY A 52 12.44 -6.70 15.21
CA GLY A 52 12.08 -8.12 15.16
C GLY A 52 10.65 -8.47 14.74
N VAL A 53 9.80 -7.48 14.41
CA VAL A 53 8.39 -7.72 14.02
C VAL A 53 8.27 -8.33 12.62
N PHE A 54 9.24 -8.07 11.74
CA PHE A 54 9.21 -8.52 10.35
C PHE A 54 10.25 -9.62 10.10
N PRO A 55 9.91 -10.63 9.26
CA PRO A 55 10.90 -11.62 8.84
C PRO A 55 12.01 -10.93 8.04
N GLN A 56 13.23 -11.12 8.46
CA GLN A 56 14.41 -10.57 7.81
C GLN A 56 14.95 -11.60 6.80
N SER A 57 15.27 -11.13 5.60
CA SER A 57 15.91 -11.93 4.56
C SER A 57 17.10 -11.17 3.98
N ARG A 58 18.30 -11.66 4.23
CA ARG A 58 19.54 -11.05 3.71
C ARG A 58 19.52 -10.91 2.18
N LEU A 59 18.94 -11.88 1.48
CA LEU A 59 18.81 -11.83 0.03
C LEU A 59 17.89 -10.71 -0.41
N LEU A 60 16.69 -10.60 0.17
CA LEU A 60 15.71 -9.57 -0.20
C LEU A 60 16.21 -8.16 0.17
N GLU A 61 16.89 -8.02 1.30
CA GLU A 61 17.50 -6.76 1.70
C GLU A 61 18.61 -6.33 0.73
N TRP A 62 19.50 -7.27 0.36
CA TRP A 62 20.52 -7.01 -0.64
C TRP A 62 19.90 -6.60 -1.98
N MET A 63 18.89 -7.34 -2.45
CA MET A 63 18.19 -7.01 -3.69
C MET A 63 17.57 -5.60 -3.65
N GLY A 64 16.92 -5.23 -2.54
CA GLY A 64 16.28 -3.93 -2.38
C GLY A 64 17.26 -2.75 -2.31
N LYS A 65 18.46 -2.97 -1.76
CA LYS A 65 19.50 -1.93 -1.58
C LYS A 65 20.48 -1.85 -2.74
N SER A 66 20.65 -2.93 -3.50
CA SER A 66 21.69 -3.07 -4.52
C SER A 66 21.41 -2.25 -5.77
N TRP A 67 22.36 -1.39 -6.16
CA TRP A 67 22.33 -0.71 -7.46
C TRP A 67 22.40 -1.69 -8.63
N ALA A 68 23.15 -2.79 -8.48
CA ALA A 68 23.21 -3.83 -9.51
C ALA A 68 21.83 -4.40 -9.80
N MET A 69 21.02 -4.71 -8.75
CA MET A 69 19.65 -5.18 -8.94
C MET A 69 18.73 -4.15 -9.58
N ARG A 70 18.90 -2.87 -9.27
CA ARG A 70 18.14 -1.79 -9.95
C ARG A 70 18.47 -1.74 -11.44
N LEU A 71 19.74 -1.90 -11.80
CA LEU A 71 20.15 -1.98 -13.21
C LEU A 71 19.61 -3.24 -13.90
N VAL A 72 19.61 -4.39 -13.22
CA VAL A 72 19.03 -5.64 -13.74
C VAL A 72 17.54 -5.43 -14.06
N TRP A 73 16.77 -4.85 -13.14
CA TRP A 73 15.35 -4.57 -13.37
C TRP A 73 15.14 -3.55 -14.49
N ALA A 74 15.90 -2.45 -14.50
CA ALA A 74 15.81 -1.43 -15.56
C ALA A 74 16.11 -2.03 -16.93
N THR A 75 17.17 -2.83 -17.03
CA THR A 75 17.55 -3.53 -18.26
C THR A 75 16.50 -4.57 -18.67
N GLY A 76 15.93 -5.30 -17.70
CA GLY A 76 14.88 -6.27 -17.95
C GLY A 76 13.63 -5.61 -18.54
N PHE A 77 13.16 -4.49 -17.99
CA PHE A 77 12.06 -3.72 -18.57
C PHE A 77 12.41 -3.15 -19.94
N PHE A 78 13.61 -2.62 -20.13
CA PHE A 78 14.06 -2.13 -21.44
C PHE A 78 14.04 -3.26 -22.47
N ALA A 79 14.62 -4.42 -22.14
CA ALA A 79 14.63 -5.60 -23.00
C ALA A 79 13.21 -6.06 -23.34
N PHE A 80 12.31 -6.08 -22.34
CA PHE A 80 10.91 -6.42 -22.59
C PHE A 80 10.29 -5.49 -23.63
N TYR A 81 10.44 -4.17 -23.51
CA TYR A 81 9.93 -3.24 -24.52
C TYR A 81 10.62 -3.39 -25.86
N TYR A 82 11.93 -3.64 -25.87
CA TYR A 82 12.67 -3.84 -27.11
C TYR A 82 12.14 -5.03 -27.94
N PHE A 83 11.78 -6.13 -27.27
CA PHE A 83 11.29 -7.33 -27.97
C PHE A 83 9.78 -7.33 -28.20
N PHE A 84 8.99 -6.67 -27.39
CA PHE A 84 7.52 -6.79 -27.42
C PHE A 84 6.77 -5.51 -27.74
N ALA A 85 7.41 -4.34 -27.74
CA ALA A 85 6.72 -3.12 -28.14
C ALA A 85 6.44 -3.12 -29.64
N THR A 86 5.17 -3.02 -29.99
CA THR A 86 4.68 -3.00 -31.36
C THR A 86 4.41 -1.60 -31.88
N ALA A 87 4.39 -0.59 -31.00
CA ALA A 87 4.17 0.80 -31.33
C ALA A 87 5.06 1.73 -30.51
N THR A 88 5.53 2.83 -31.11
CA THR A 88 6.48 3.78 -30.49
C THR A 88 5.95 4.39 -29.19
N TRP A 89 4.65 4.65 -29.10
CA TRP A 89 4.04 5.24 -27.90
C TRP A 89 4.20 4.36 -26.65
N GLN A 90 4.34 3.03 -26.82
CA GLN A 90 4.49 2.10 -25.68
C GLN A 90 5.77 2.40 -24.88
N TRP A 91 6.80 2.97 -25.49
CA TRP A 91 8.03 3.34 -24.80
C TRP A 91 7.84 4.43 -23.74
N ILE A 92 6.75 5.21 -23.83
CA ILE A 92 6.40 6.20 -22.80
C ILE A 92 6.05 5.51 -21.47
N LEU A 93 5.63 4.25 -21.49
CA LEU A 93 5.30 3.48 -20.29
C LEU A 93 6.53 3.02 -19.53
N LEU A 94 7.69 2.93 -20.20
CA LEU A 94 8.93 2.43 -19.58
C LEU A 94 9.37 3.23 -18.34
N PRO A 95 9.42 4.56 -18.35
CA PRO A 95 9.68 5.35 -17.14
C PRO A 95 8.63 5.12 -16.04
N GLY A 96 7.38 4.86 -16.42
CA GLY A 96 6.30 4.54 -15.49
C GLY A 96 6.61 3.33 -14.60
N HIS A 97 7.20 2.28 -15.16
CA HIS A 97 7.58 1.09 -14.39
C HIS A 97 8.60 1.40 -13.29
N TRP A 98 9.50 2.34 -13.51
CA TRP A 98 10.54 2.69 -12.52
C TRP A 98 9.98 3.47 -11.34
N ILE A 99 8.91 4.23 -11.55
CA ILE A 99 8.28 5.05 -10.50
C ILE A 99 6.98 4.46 -9.98
N MET A 100 6.50 3.36 -10.57
CA MET A 100 5.18 2.78 -10.27
C MET A 100 4.97 2.50 -8.78
N GLY A 101 5.95 1.90 -8.10
CA GLY A 101 5.84 1.60 -6.66
C GLY A 101 5.62 2.85 -5.81
N ALA A 102 6.39 3.90 -6.08
CA ALA A 102 6.27 5.17 -5.37
C ALA A 102 4.94 5.88 -5.70
N MET A 103 4.52 5.85 -6.97
CA MET A 103 3.25 6.41 -7.42
C MET A 103 2.06 5.67 -6.84
N HIS A 104 2.09 4.34 -6.86
CA HIS A 104 1.04 3.50 -6.27
C HIS A 104 0.89 3.80 -4.77
N GLY A 105 1.98 3.77 -4.02
CA GLY A 105 1.96 4.14 -2.59
C GLY A 105 1.44 5.56 -2.34
N ALA A 106 1.79 6.52 -3.21
CA ALA A 106 1.28 7.89 -3.09
C ALA A 106 -0.23 7.98 -3.37
N ILE A 107 -0.74 7.27 -4.37
CA ILE A 107 -2.17 7.22 -4.70
C ILE A 107 -2.95 6.60 -3.54
N VAL A 108 -2.48 5.46 -3.02
CA VAL A 108 -3.12 4.76 -1.91
C VAL A 108 -3.18 5.64 -0.65
N ASN A 109 -2.06 6.21 -0.24
CA ASN A 109 -2.02 7.03 0.98
C ASN A 109 -2.75 8.36 0.79
N TRP A 110 -2.53 9.06 -0.32
CA TRP A 110 -3.23 10.32 -0.57
C TRP A 110 -4.73 10.12 -0.76
N GLY A 111 -5.13 9.20 -1.63
CA GLY A 111 -6.52 8.90 -1.94
C GLY A 111 -7.25 8.31 -0.74
N GLY A 112 -6.70 7.24 -0.19
CA GLY A 112 -7.30 6.47 0.90
C GLY A 112 -7.39 7.21 2.24
N HIS A 113 -6.72 8.35 2.42
CA HIS A 113 -6.83 9.20 3.61
C HIS A 113 -7.55 10.54 3.35
N ARG A 114 -8.01 10.82 2.13
CA ARG A 114 -8.69 12.09 1.80
C ARG A 114 -10.07 11.91 1.21
N TYR A 115 -10.27 10.88 0.41
CA TYR A 115 -11.47 10.76 -0.42
C TYR A 115 -12.20 9.45 -0.15
N GLY A 116 -13.52 9.51 -0.09
CA GLY A 116 -14.36 8.34 0.01
C GLY A 116 -15.19 8.28 1.29
N TYR A 117 -15.73 7.11 1.55
CA TYR A 117 -16.61 6.82 2.68
C TYR A 117 -15.84 6.10 3.80
N ARG A 118 -16.48 5.97 4.96
CA ARG A 118 -15.95 5.23 6.11
C ARG A 118 -16.96 4.15 6.50
N ASN A 119 -16.46 2.96 6.81
CA ASN A 119 -17.24 1.89 7.40
C ASN A 119 -17.10 1.86 8.92
N PHE A 120 -15.94 2.27 9.41
CA PHE A 120 -15.60 2.23 10.82
C PHE A 120 -15.19 3.62 11.30
N ASP A 121 -15.59 3.95 12.52
CA ASP A 121 -15.11 5.14 13.20
C ASP A 121 -13.76 4.84 13.82
N LEU A 122 -12.73 5.61 13.41
CA LEU A 122 -11.34 5.50 13.83
C LEU A 122 -10.81 6.89 14.12
N ASP A 123 -9.78 6.96 14.96
CA ASP A 123 -9.12 8.22 15.31
C ASP A 123 -8.32 8.82 14.15
N ASP A 124 -7.99 8.00 13.14
CA ASP A 124 -7.35 8.47 11.90
C ASP A 124 -8.39 8.96 10.86
N VAL A 125 -7.92 9.53 9.74
CA VAL A 125 -8.78 10.03 8.66
C VAL A 125 -8.95 9.05 7.50
N SER A 126 -8.54 7.79 7.66
CA SER A 126 -8.62 6.76 6.63
C SER A 126 -10.04 6.59 6.07
N ARG A 127 -10.12 6.33 4.76
CA ARG A 127 -11.37 6.21 3.99
C ARG A 127 -11.29 5.05 3.01
N ASN A 128 -12.44 4.63 2.53
CA ASN A 128 -12.58 3.70 1.42
C ASN A 128 -12.92 4.51 0.17
N THR A 129 -11.99 4.60 -0.77
CA THR A 129 -12.11 5.54 -1.89
C THR A 129 -13.02 4.99 -3.00
N LEU A 130 -12.92 3.70 -3.30
CA LEU A 130 -13.67 3.06 -4.39
C LEU A 130 -14.45 1.85 -3.86
N PRO A 131 -15.71 1.64 -4.31
CA PRO A 131 -16.46 0.44 -3.95
C PRO A 131 -15.92 -0.83 -4.63
N ILE A 132 -15.28 -0.69 -5.79
CA ILE A 132 -14.60 -1.77 -6.51
C ILE A 132 -13.21 -1.24 -6.86
N ASP A 133 -12.19 -1.76 -6.19
CA ASP A 133 -10.82 -1.34 -6.38
C ASP A 133 -10.02 -2.38 -7.16
N VAL A 134 -10.06 -2.24 -8.49
CA VAL A 134 -9.22 -3.02 -9.42
C VAL A 134 -7.88 -2.33 -9.66
N LEU A 135 -7.84 -0.99 -9.59
CA LEU A 135 -6.66 -0.21 -9.97
C LEU A 135 -5.53 -0.32 -8.96
N THR A 136 -5.87 -0.33 -7.67
CA THR A 136 -4.88 -0.49 -6.60
C THR A 136 -5.00 -1.83 -5.87
N ALA A 137 -5.75 -2.76 -6.48
CA ALA A 137 -5.85 -4.14 -6.04
C ALA A 137 -6.37 -4.31 -4.60
N GLY A 138 -7.32 -3.47 -4.19
CA GLY A 138 -7.95 -3.49 -2.87
C GLY A 138 -7.33 -2.53 -1.86
N GLU A 139 -6.18 -1.92 -2.16
CA GLU A 139 -5.46 -1.05 -1.22
C GLU A 139 -6.19 0.27 -0.90
N LEU A 140 -7.17 0.69 -1.70
CA LEU A 140 -7.99 1.87 -1.42
C LEU A 140 -9.16 1.63 -0.44
N TYR A 141 -9.22 0.46 0.20
CA TYR A 141 -10.08 0.22 1.38
C TYR A 141 -9.34 0.55 2.68
N GLN A 142 -8.72 1.73 2.77
CA GLN A 142 -7.85 2.11 3.88
C GLN A 142 -8.57 2.12 5.23
N ASN A 143 -9.82 2.59 5.32
CA ASN A 143 -10.57 2.59 6.57
C ASN A 143 -10.85 1.17 7.08
N ASN A 144 -11.18 0.24 6.17
CA ASN A 144 -11.35 -1.17 6.52
C ASN A 144 -10.04 -1.80 6.98
N HIS A 145 -8.96 -1.53 6.23
CA HIS A 145 -7.63 -2.04 6.51
C HIS A 145 -7.07 -1.52 7.85
N HIS A 146 -7.24 -0.24 8.15
CA HIS A 146 -6.80 0.34 9.42
C HIS A 146 -7.56 -0.25 10.61
N LYS A 147 -8.85 -0.56 10.45
CA LYS A 147 -9.63 -1.23 11.50
C LYS A 147 -9.19 -2.66 11.73
N TYR A 148 -8.85 -3.40 10.67
CA TYR A 148 -8.49 -4.82 10.73
C TYR A 148 -7.20 -5.10 9.94
N PRO A 149 -6.03 -4.59 10.42
CA PRO A 149 -4.78 -4.64 9.69
C PRO A 149 -4.26 -6.05 9.39
N MET A 150 -4.71 -7.05 10.15
CA MET A 150 -4.35 -8.47 9.96
C MET A 150 -5.38 -9.25 9.13
N SER A 151 -6.41 -8.60 8.63
CA SER A 151 -7.37 -9.25 7.73
C SER A 151 -6.76 -9.39 6.33
N PRO A 152 -6.77 -10.58 5.72
CA PRO A 152 -6.34 -10.74 4.33
C PRO A 152 -7.35 -10.20 3.32
N ASN A 153 -8.58 -9.90 3.74
CA ASN A 153 -9.63 -9.31 2.94
C ASN A 153 -9.95 -7.92 3.46
N PHE A 154 -9.79 -6.92 2.62
CA PHE A 154 -10.10 -5.53 2.99
C PHE A 154 -11.54 -5.14 2.67
N ALA A 155 -12.29 -5.95 1.94
CA ALA A 155 -13.72 -5.73 1.72
C ALA A 155 -14.52 -6.07 2.97
N ALA A 156 -15.35 -5.14 3.45
CA ALA A 156 -16.22 -5.30 4.61
C ALA A 156 -17.70 -5.37 4.23
N ARG A 157 -18.11 -4.62 3.19
CA ARG A 157 -19.51 -4.55 2.72
C ARG A 157 -19.74 -5.46 1.52
N TRP A 158 -20.99 -5.82 1.28
CA TRP A 158 -21.38 -6.69 0.18
C TRP A 158 -21.05 -6.16 -1.23
N PHE A 159 -20.95 -4.85 -1.39
CA PHE A 159 -20.62 -4.19 -2.66
C PHE A 159 -19.12 -3.92 -2.83
N GLU A 160 -18.31 -4.16 -1.79
CA GLU A 160 -16.87 -3.99 -1.86
C GLU A 160 -16.23 -5.26 -2.42
N LEU A 161 -15.34 -5.10 -3.37
CA LEU A 161 -14.61 -6.21 -3.99
C LEU A 161 -13.10 -5.97 -3.88
N ASP A 162 -12.47 -6.74 -3.01
CA ASP A 162 -11.01 -6.83 -2.91
C ASP A 162 -10.49 -7.84 -3.92
N THR A 163 -9.92 -7.35 -5.02
CA THR A 163 -9.43 -8.18 -6.12
C THR A 163 -8.20 -9.00 -5.75
N THR A 164 -7.29 -8.45 -4.94
CA THR A 164 -6.12 -9.18 -4.43
C THR A 164 -6.56 -10.36 -3.57
N TYR A 165 -7.51 -10.17 -2.70
CA TYR A 165 -8.03 -11.26 -1.90
C TYR A 165 -8.66 -12.38 -2.75
N GLN A 166 -9.33 -12.06 -3.87
CA GLN A 166 -9.84 -13.11 -4.77
C GLN A 166 -8.70 -13.94 -5.38
N VAL A 167 -7.61 -13.29 -5.80
CA VAL A 167 -6.40 -13.98 -6.28
C VAL A 167 -5.76 -14.82 -5.16
N MET A 168 -5.64 -14.28 -3.96
CA MET A 168 -5.14 -15.03 -2.80
C MET A 168 -6.01 -16.26 -2.49
N ARG A 169 -7.33 -16.15 -2.59
CA ARG A 169 -8.26 -17.29 -2.44
C ARG A 169 -8.02 -18.36 -3.49
N LEU A 170 -7.81 -17.96 -4.74
CA LEU A 170 -7.48 -18.90 -5.81
C LEU A 170 -6.17 -19.63 -5.52
N PHE A 171 -5.12 -18.90 -5.17
CA PHE A 171 -3.81 -19.50 -4.82
C PHE A 171 -3.89 -20.40 -3.59
N ASN A 172 -4.71 -20.05 -2.60
CA ASN A 172 -4.96 -20.92 -1.46
C ASN A 172 -5.69 -22.21 -1.86
N ARG A 173 -6.66 -22.16 -2.77
CA ARG A 173 -7.35 -23.35 -3.30
C ARG A 173 -6.42 -24.24 -4.11
N LEU A 174 -5.46 -23.64 -4.83
CA LEU A 174 -4.44 -24.37 -5.60
C LEU A 174 -3.30 -24.92 -4.72
N GLY A 175 -3.31 -24.65 -3.42
CA GLY A 175 -2.24 -25.08 -2.51
C GLY A 175 -0.93 -24.33 -2.64
N ILE A 176 -0.91 -23.21 -3.41
CA ILE A 176 0.30 -22.38 -3.62
C ILE A 176 0.62 -21.54 -2.37
N ILE A 177 -0.40 -21.03 -1.71
CA ILE A 177 -0.28 -20.28 -0.44
C ILE A 177 -1.25 -20.84 0.58
N ARG A 178 -0.99 -20.55 1.86
CA ARG A 178 -1.91 -20.85 2.96
C ARG A 178 -2.39 -19.54 3.60
N LEU A 179 -3.68 -19.22 3.44
CA LEU A 179 -4.29 -18.08 4.11
C LEU A 179 -4.42 -18.38 5.61
N LYS A 180 -3.77 -17.56 6.42
CA LYS A 180 -3.96 -17.55 7.87
C LYS A 180 -5.02 -16.50 8.20
N GLY A 181 -6.25 -16.92 8.39
CA GLY A 181 -7.35 -16.03 8.75
C GLY A 181 -7.29 -15.66 10.23
N THR A 182 -6.50 -14.64 10.59
CA THR A 182 -6.35 -14.21 11.99
C THR A 182 -7.41 -13.21 12.42
N GLN A 183 -7.93 -12.40 11.52
CA GLN A 183 -9.03 -11.48 11.77
C GLN A 183 -10.06 -11.56 10.65
N LYS A 184 -11.32 -11.78 11.02
CA LYS A 184 -12.43 -11.64 10.09
C LYS A 184 -13.02 -10.25 10.25
N MET A 185 -13.01 -9.48 9.19
CA MET A 185 -13.67 -8.20 9.16
C MET A 185 -15.18 -8.40 9.28
N ARG A 186 -15.81 -7.69 10.20
CA ARG A 186 -17.26 -7.69 10.38
C ARG A 186 -17.74 -6.25 10.36
N TYR A 187 -18.60 -5.92 9.43
CA TYR A 187 -19.36 -4.71 9.42
C TYR A 187 -20.71 -4.96 10.07
N ALA A 188 -20.92 -4.40 11.25
CA ALA A 188 -22.23 -4.43 11.91
C ALA A 188 -23.08 -3.26 11.39
N PRO A 189 -24.32 -3.48 10.97
CA PRO A 189 -25.26 -2.39 10.69
C PRO A 189 -25.42 -1.49 11.91
N LYS A 190 -25.65 -0.19 11.66
CA LYS A 190 -25.70 0.85 12.71
C LYS A 190 -26.68 0.54 13.86
N ALA A 191 -27.79 -0.15 13.56
CA ALA A 191 -28.80 -0.57 14.54
C ALA A 191 -28.31 -1.62 15.54
N GLU A 192 -27.31 -2.44 15.19
CA GLU A 192 -26.73 -3.45 16.10
C GLU A 192 -25.59 -2.87 16.95
N ALA A 193 -24.93 -1.79 16.48
CA ALA A 193 -23.88 -1.12 17.22
C ALA A 193 -24.41 -0.23 18.35
N GLU A 194 -25.66 0.22 18.27
CA GLU A 194 -26.33 1.03 19.32
C GLU A 194 -26.98 0.15 20.41
N ALA A 195 -27.05 -1.16 20.20
CA ALA A 195 -27.66 -2.12 21.14
C ALA A 195 -26.64 -2.97 21.93
N ALA A 196 -25.34 -2.80 21.67
CA ALA A 196 -24.24 -3.50 22.32
C ALA A 196 -23.42 -2.57 23.22
#